data_e8a8c45b921e836978023ca80a11fff0
#
_entry.id   e8a8c45b921e836978023ca80a11fff0
#
_cell.length_a   1.000
_cell.length_b   1.000
_cell.length_c   1.000
_cell.angle_alpha   90.00
_cell.angle_beta   90.00
_cell.angle_gamma   90.00
#
_symmetry.space_group_name_H-M   'P 1'
#
loop_
_entity.id
_entity.type
_entity.pdbx_description
1 polymer ?
#
loop_
_entity_poly.entity_id
_entity_poly.type
_entity_poly.pdbx_seq_one_letter_code
_entity_poly.pdbx_strand_id
1 'polypeptide(L)'
;FGSDGAKVTEFIPDAVTMSSETMCRKEHIDKAAAIFRKLHSSDANTGVPFEVFDMAKGYEKIIRDKNVAMFEDYEDVKDTVMKIKAEVDSICDIQKVPCHNDPLCENWVMSGKERMYLIDWEYAGMNDGFWDLAATSIEACYEHCHDEMLLAGYLERSPIQADWKRLLANKLYVDYLWTLWAKARVPYDGQPMEDWAAERYERLKGNIVQFSEM
;
A
#
# COMPACT_ATOMS: atom_id res chain seq x y z
N PHE A 1 -0.20 -24.47 8.60
CA PHE A 1 -1.47 -24.18 9.32
C PHE A 1 -2.07 -25.46 9.85
N GLY A 2 -2.47 -25.47 11.13
CA GLY A 2 -3.27 -26.56 11.70
C GLY A 2 -4.72 -26.53 11.22
N SER A 3 -5.41 -27.66 11.28
CA SER A 3 -6.86 -27.73 10.98
C SER A 3 -7.74 -26.93 11.97
N ASP A 4 -7.16 -26.55 13.10
CA ASP A 4 -7.74 -25.70 14.15
C ASP A 4 -7.46 -24.20 13.97
N GLY A 5 -6.81 -23.83 12.86
CA GLY A 5 -6.38 -22.47 12.58
C GLY A 5 -5.03 -22.06 13.20
N ALA A 6 -4.37 -22.95 13.94
CA ALA A 6 -3.06 -22.67 14.50
C ALA A 6 -2.03 -22.43 13.40
N LYS A 7 -1.24 -21.35 13.55
CA LYS A 7 -0.13 -20.99 12.65
C LYS A 7 1.18 -21.16 13.41
N VAL A 8 2.09 -21.94 12.86
CA VAL A 8 3.46 -22.07 13.37
C VAL A 8 4.41 -21.54 12.32
N THR A 9 5.29 -20.62 12.71
CA THR A 9 6.31 -20.03 11.87
C THR A 9 7.69 -20.25 12.47
N GLU A 10 8.73 -20.12 11.67
CA GLU A 10 10.10 -20.09 12.17
C GLU A 10 10.28 -18.87 13.10
N PHE A 11 10.96 -19.10 14.22
CA PHE A 11 11.31 -18.02 15.15
C PHE A 11 12.43 -17.16 14.54
N ILE A 12 12.24 -15.85 14.53
CA ILE A 12 13.26 -14.89 14.07
C ILE A 12 14.07 -14.43 15.28
N PRO A 13 15.33 -14.89 15.45
CA PRO A 13 16.15 -14.48 16.59
C PRO A 13 16.54 -13.00 16.49
N ASP A 14 16.69 -12.35 17.63
CA ASP A 14 17.10 -10.94 17.75
C ASP A 14 16.24 -10.00 16.89
N ALA A 15 14.94 -10.33 16.80
CA ALA A 15 13.98 -9.60 15.98
C ALA A 15 13.75 -8.18 16.51
N VAL A 16 13.93 -7.19 15.65
CA VAL A 16 13.64 -5.78 15.91
C VAL A 16 12.61 -5.30 14.87
N THR A 17 11.44 -4.93 15.33
CA THR A 17 10.40 -4.34 14.49
C THR A 17 10.84 -2.97 13.98
N MET A 18 10.56 -2.69 12.71
CA MET A 18 10.93 -1.43 12.10
C MET A 18 9.93 -0.32 12.47
N SER A 19 10.38 0.93 12.35
CA SER A 19 9.56 2.13 12.45
C SER A 19 9.73 2.99 11.19
N SER A 20 8.89 4.01 11.02
CA SER A 20 9.02 4.96 9.91
C SER A 20 10.42 5.58 9.85
N GLU A 21 11.00 6.00 11.01
CA GLU A 21 12.36 6.53 11.10
C GLU A 21 13.42 5.53 10.60
N THR A 22 13.31 4.28 11.02
CA THR A 22 14.29 3.25 10.62
C THR A 22 14.14 2.85 9.18
N MET A 23 12.91 2.80 8.65
CA MET A 23 12.63 2.50 7.24
C MET A 23 13.17 3.57 6.28
N CYS A 24 13.37 4.81 6.71
CA CYS A 24 13.98 5.89 5.92
C CYS A 24 15.49 5.74 5.70
N ARG A 25 16.17 4.78 6.37
CA ARG A 25 17.61 4.57 6.18
C ARG A 25 17.86 3.89 4.83
N LYS A 26 18.83 4.41 4.07
CA LYS A 26 19.16 3.87 2.74
C LYS A 26 19.34 2.36 2.73
N GLU A 27 20.03 1.80 3.71
CA GLU A 27 20.27 0.34 3.81
C GLU A 27 18.97 -0.47 3.94
N HIS A 28 17.93 0.10 4.58
CA HIS A 28 16.63 -0.56 4.73
C HIS A 28 15.76 -0.37 3.49
N ILE A 29 15.84 0.79 2.84
CA ILE A 29 15.18 1.04 1.54
C ILE A 29 15.74 0.06 0.49
N ASP A 30 17.07 -0.10 0.41
CA ASP A 30 17.72 -1.03 -0.52
C ASP A 30 17.26 -2.49 -0.27
N LYS A 31 17.12 -2.89 1.01
CA LYS A 31 16.62 -4.23 1.39
C LYS A 31 15.15 -4.41 1.02
N ALA A 32 14.31 -3.42 1.31
CA ALA A 32 12.89 -3.46 0.98
C ALA A 32 12.69 -3.58 -0.54
N ALA A 33 13.41 -2.76 -1.34
CA ALA A 33 13.40 -2.83 -2.79
C ALA A 33 13.79 -4.23 -3.31
N ALA A 34 14.85 -4.83 -2.74
CA ALA A 34 15.29 -6.16 -3.12
C ALA A 34 14.28 -7.26 -2.76
N ILE A 35 13.63 -7.15 -1.60
CA ILE A 35 12.58 -8.09 -1.15
C ILE A 35 11.37 -8.00 -2.08
N PHE A 36 10.87 -6.80 -2.37
CA PHE A 36 9.76 -6.61 -3.30
C PHE A 36 10.09 -7.09 -4.71
N ARG A 37 11.29 -6.77 -5.24
CA ARG A 37 11.71 -7.27 -6.54
C ARG A 37 11.69 -8.80 -6.58
N LYS A 38 12.22 -9.46 -5.55
CA LYS A 38 12.22 -10.93 -5.45
C LYS A 38 10.79 -11.49 -5.35
N LEU A 39 9.93 -10.87 -4.56
CA LEU A 39 8.52 -11.27 -4.42
C LEU A 39 7.78 -11.13 -5.74
N HIS A 40 7.80 -9.94 -6.32
CA HIS A 40 7.02 -9.60 -7.52
C HIS A 40 7.53 -10.29 -8.80
N SER A 41 8.79 -10.72 -8.83
CA SER A 41 9.34 -11.51 -9.94
C SER A 41 9.23 -13.03 -9.75
N SER A 42 8.68 -13.48 -8.65
CA SER A 42 8.53 -14.91 -8.38
C SER A 42 7.35 -15.51 -9.15
N ASP A 43 7.41 -16.83 -9.37
CA ASP A 43 6.31 -17.60 -9.98
C ASP A 43 5.17 -17.90 -8.98
N ALA A 44 5.22 -17.31 -7.78
CA ALA A 44 4.19 -17.51 -6.76
C ALA A 44 2.84 -16.97 -7.26
N ASN A 45 1.81 -17.76 -7.07
CA ASN A 45 0.44 -17.34 -7.34
C ASN A 45 -0.41 -17.63 -6.11
N THR A 46 -0.91 -16.58 -5.48
CA THR A 46 -1.75 -16.71 -4.28
C THR A 46 -3.13 -17.30 -4.60
N GLY A 47 -3.55 -17.27 -5.85
CA GLY A 47 -4.92 -17.60 -6.27
C GLY A 47 -5.98 -16.61 -5.77
N VAL A 48 -5.56 -15.56 -5.05
CA VAL A 48 -6.44 -14.53 -4.49
C VAL A 48 -6.14 -13.19 -5.19
N PRO A 49 -7.08 -12.65 -5.96
CA PRO A 49 -6.93 -11.31 -6.52
C PRO A 49 -7.10 -10.26 -5.42
N PHE A 50 -6.26 -9.22 -5.44
CA PHE A 50 -6.46 -8.03 -4.63
C PHE A 50 -7.01 -6.91 -5.53
N GLU A 51 -8.33 -6.85 -5.61
CA GLU A 51 -9.03 -5.93 -6.52
C GLU A 51 -9.48 -4.67 -5.76
N VAL A 52 -8.60 -3.67 -5.74
CA VAL A 52 -8.74 -2.43 -4.97
C VAL A 52 -10.12 -1.79 -5.13
N PHE A 53 -10.57 -1.62 -6.37
CA PHE A 53 -11.83 -0.92 -6.65
C PHE A 53 -13.08 -1.76 -6.39
N ASP A 54 -12.99 -3.07 -6.43
CA ASP A 54 -14.09 -3.95 -6.04
C ASP A 54 -14.18 -4.06 -4.50
N MET A 55 -13.04 -4.08 -3.81
CA MET A 55 -12.99 -3.98 -2.34
C MET A 55 -13.59 -2.64 -1.88
N ALA A 56 -13.22 -1.53 -2.54
CA ALA A 56 -13.77 -0.20 -2.27
C ALA A 56 -15.30 -0.19 -2.36
N LYS A 57 -15.90 -0.77 -3.41
CA LYS A 57 -17.37 -0.92 -3.54
C LYS A 57 -17.98 -1.71 -2.36
N GLY A 58 -17.25 -2.73 -1.89
CA GLY A 58 -17.63 -3.50 -0.71
C GLY A 58 -17.69 -2.64 0.55
N TYR A 59 -16.68 -1.81 0.80
CA TYR A 59 -16.65 -0.88 1.92
C TYR A 59 -17.70 0.22 1.78
N GLU A 60 -17.89 0.79 0.60
CA GLU A 60 -18.99 1.75 0.34
C GLU A 60 -20.37 1.17 0.69
N LYS A 61 -20.58 -0.12 0.38
CA LYS A 61 -21.82 -0.81 0.76
C LYS A 61 -21.98 -0.88 2.27
N ILE A 62 -20.91 -1.27 3.00
CA ILE A 62 -20.94 -1.34 4.48
C ILE A 62 -21.23 0.05 5.07
N ILE A 63 -20.54 1.09 4.61
CA ILE A 63 -20.72 2.48 5.04
C ILE A 63 -22.19 2.90 4.89
N ARG A 64 -22.77 2.66 3.70
CA ARG A 64 -24.17 2.96 3.41
C ARG A 64 -25.14 2.16 4.29
N ASP A 65 -24.92 0.84 4.41
CA ASP A 65 -25.79 -0.05 5.18
C ASP A 65 -25.77 0.29 6.68
N LYS A 66 -24.66 0.87 7.16
CA LYS A 66 -24.48 1.32 8.55
C LYS A 66 -24.81 2.81 8.77
N ASN A 67 -25.25 3.53 7.73
CA ASN A 67 -25.53 4.96 7.76
C ASN A 67 -24.37 5.80 8.29
N VAL A 68 -23.12 5.45 7.94
CA VAL A 68 -21.94 6.25 8.28
C VAL A 68 -21.87 7.44 7.32
N ALA A 69 -21.64 8.64 7.85
CA ALA A 69 -21.49 9.84 7.05
C ALA A 69 -20.19 9.77 6.23
N MET A 70 -20.27 10.03 4.92
CA MET A 70 -19.11 10.22 4.07
C MET A 70 -18.67 11.68 4.05
N PHE A 71 -17.50 11.94 3.49
CA PHE A 71 -17.02 13.29 3.20
C PHE A 71 -17.92 13.96 2.15
N GLU A 72 -18.15 15.27 2.29
CA GLU A 72 -19.10 16.00 1.42
C GLU A 72 -18.70 15.95 -0.07
N ASP A 73 -17.39 15.95 -0.34
CA ASP A 73 -16.79 15.95 -1.68
C ASP A 73 -16.43 14.53 -2.19
N TYR A 74 -16.87 13.48 -1.49
CA TYR A 74 -16.44 12.11 -1.78
C TYR A 74 -16.69 11.66 -3.22
N GLU A 75 -17.86 11.92 -3.78
CA GLU A 75 -18.19 11.48 -5.14
C GLU A 75 -17.31 12.17 -6.20
N ASP A 76 -16.99 13.46 -6.02
CA ASP A 76 -16.09 14.20 -6.92
C ASP A 76 -14.66 13.67 -6.84
N VAL A 77 -14.18 13.35 -5.62
CA VAL A 77 -12.86 12.74 -5.39
C VAL A 77 -12.80 11.35 -6.02
N LYS A 78 -13.83 10.52 -5.80
CA LYS A 78 -13.94 9.18 -6.41
C LYS A 78 -13.88 9.25 -7.94
N ASP A 79 -14.66 10.14 -8.56
CA ASP A 79 -14.67 10.33 -10.02
C ASP A 79 -13.27 10.72 -10.52
N THR A 80 -12.56 11.55 -9.76
CA THR A 80 -11.18 11.96 -10.09
C THR A 80 -10.22 10.78 -9.98
N VAL A 81 -10.30 9.97 -8.92
CA VAL A 81 -9.51 8.75 -8.75
C VAL A 81 -9.75 7.78 -9.92
N MET A 82 -11.00 7.63 -10.38
CA MET A 82 -11.32 6.76 -11.52
C MET A 82 -10.75 7.28 -12.84
N LYS A 83 -10.69 8.61 -13.04
CA LYS A 83 -10.04 9.23 -14.22
C LYS A 83 -8.53 8.99 -14.19
N ILE A 84 -7.88 9.17 -13.03
CA ILE A 84 -6.46 8.88 -12.84
C ILE A 84 -6.18 7.40 -13.13
N LYS A 85 -7.03 6.50 -12.63
CA LYS A 85 -6.91 5.07 -12.95
C LYS A 85 -6.93 4.82 -14.46
N ALA A 86 -7.90 5.37 -15.16
CA ALA A 86 -8.02 5.21 -16.61
C ALA A 86 -6.79 5.75 -17.36
N GLU A 87 -6.23 6.90 -16.92
CA GLU A 87 -4.99 7.46 -17.47
C GLU A 87 -3.81 6.50 -17.27
N VAL A 88 -3.59 6.04 -16.04
CA VAL A 88 -2.46 5.14 -15.71
C VAL A 88 -2.58 3.81 -16.44
N ASP A 89 -3.78 3.22 -16.51
CA ASP A 89 -4.03 1.98 -17.27
C ASP A 89 -3.73 2.15 -18.77
N SER A 90 -3.85 3.36 -19.30
CA SER A 90 -3.56 3.66 -20.72
C SER A 90 -2.07 3.79 -21.05
N ILE A 91 -1.25 4.13 -20.07
CA ILE A 91 0.20 4.39 -20.24
C ILE A 91 1.09 3.30 -19.64
N CYS A 92 0.55 2.43 -18.79
CA CYS A 92 1.28 1.37 -18.12
C CYS A 92 0.67 0.00 -18.45
N ASP A 93 1.52 -0.95 -18.89
CA ASP A 93 1.15 -2.36 -18.96
C ASP A 93 1.28 -2.97 -17.57
N ILE A 94 0.18 -3.00 -16.82
CA ILE A 94 0.16 -3.45 -15.43
C ILE A 94 -0.08 -4.95 -15.38
N GLN A 95 0.98 -5.70 -15.04
CA GLN A 95 0.89 -7.13 -14.76
C GLN A 95 0.61 -7.34 -13.27
N LYS A 96 -0.35 -8.22 -12.97
CA LYS A 96 -0.63 -8.63 -11.60
C LYS A 96 0.44 -9.62 -11.13
N VAL A 97 1.08 -9.28 -10.03
CA VAL A 97 2.16 -10.06 -9.40
C VAL A 97 1.79 -10.40 -7.96
N PRO A 98 2.44 -11.40 -7.32
CA PRO A 98 2.21 -11.67 -5.90
C PRO A 98 2.69 -10.48 -5.08
N CYS A 99 1.78 -9.86 -4.32
CA CYS A 99 2.04 -8.71 -3.46
C CYS A 99 1.72 -9.02 -2.01
N HIS A 100 2.35 -8.30 -1.10
CA HIS A 100 2.03 -8.32 0.32
C HIS A 100 0.72 -7.57 0.62
N ASN A 101 0.53 -6.44 -0.04
CA ASN A 101 -0.59 -5.51 0.02
C ASN A 101 -0.76 -4.71 1.32
N ASP A 102 -0.03 -5.05 2.38
CA ASP A 102 -0.07 -4.34 3.67
C ASP A 102 1.32 -4.22 4.32
N PRO A 103 2.33 -3.64 3.63
CA PRO A 103 3.70 -3.55 4.13
C PRO A 103 3.89 -2.38 5.10
N LEU A 104 3.11 -2.35 6.19
CA LEU A 104 3.26 -1.42 7.31
C LEU A 104 4.67 -1.50 7.87
N CYS A 105 5.17 -0.43 8.48
CA CYS A 105 6.50 -0.44 9.13
C CYS A 105 6.63 -1.57 10.15
N GLU A 106 5.56 -1.85 10.90
CA GLU A 106 5.49 -2.91 11.91
C GLU A 106 5.59 -4.31 11.33
N ASN A 107 5.30 -4.48 10.05
CA ASN A 107 5.41 -5.75 9.33
C ASN A 107 6.83 -6.02 8.79
N TRP A 108 7.74 -5.06 8.96
CA TRP A 108 9.14 -5.23 8.67
C TRP A 108 9.95 -5.54 9.93
N VAL A 109 10.76 -6.59 9.88
CA VAL A 109 11.53 -7.06 11.03
C VAL A 109 12.98 -7.29 10.62
N MET A 110 13.90 -6.67 11.37
CA MET A 110 15.34 -6.95 11.25
C MET A 110 15.75 -8.05 12.20
N SER A 111 16.59 -8.99 11.73
CA SER A 111 17.32 -9.95 12.54
C SER A 111 18.82 -9.69 12.39
N GLY A 112 19.44 -9.20 13.45
CA GLY A 112 20.80 -8.67 13.38
C GLY A 112 20.90 -7.47 12.45
N LYS A 113 22.03 -7.34 11.73
CA LYS A 113 22.27 -6.21 10.80
C LYS A 113 21.94 -6.53 9.33
N GLU A 114 21.81 -7.81 9.00
CA GLU A 114 21.82 -8.23 7.59
C GLU A 114 20.47 -8.69 7.08
N ARG A 115 19.68 -9.37 7.90
CA ARG A 115 18.44 -10.01 7.45
C ARG A 115 17.24 -9.15 7.77
N MET A 116 16.47 -8.83 6.74
CA MET A 116 15.19 -8.15 6.84
C MET A 116 14.09 -9.11 6.38
N TYR A 117 13.01 -9.14 7.13
CA TYR A 117 11.86 -9.99 6.86
C TYR A 117 10.61 -9.12 6.73
N LEU A 118 9.72 -9.54 5.85
CA LEU A 118 8.36 -9.03 5.74
C LEU A 118 7.42 -10.12 6.26
N ILE A 119 6.61 -9.76 7.25
CA ILE A 119 5.72 -10.67 7.98
C ILE A 119 4.26 -10.21 7.84
N ASP A 120 3.34 -11.01 8.35
CA ASP A 120 1.89 -10.71 8.38
C ASP A 120 1.24 -10.60 6.99
N TRP A 121 1.17 -11.74 6.32
CA TRP A 121 0.70 -11.90 4.95
C TRP A 121 -0.82 -12.06 4.82
N GLU A 122 -1.63 -11.49 5.73
CA GLU A 122 -3.07 -11.70 5.74
C GLU A 122 -3.79 -11.07 4.53
N TYR A 123 -3.23 -9.99 3.98
CA TYR A 123 -3.72 -9.32 2.76
C TYR A 123 -3.02 -9.78 1.48
N ALA A 124 -2.14 -10.79 1.55
CA ALA A 124 -1.39 -11.23 0.39
C ALA A 124 -2.30 -11.64 -0.77
N GLY A 125 -2.03 -11.10 -1.94
CA GLY A 125 -2.86 -11.29 -3.13
C GLY A 125 -2.14 -10.89 -4.41
N MET A 126 -2.77 -11.16 -5.55
CA MET A 126 -2.26 -10.75 -6.86
C MET A 126 -2.66 -9.28 -7.12
N ASN A 127 -1.68 -8.39 -7.25
CA ASN A 127 -1.90 -6.95 -7.42
C ASN A 127 -0.83 -6.31 -8.32
N ASP A 128 -0.93 -5.00 -8.55
CA ASP A 128 0.15 -4.18 -9.08
C ASP A 128 1.29 -4.11 -8.05
N GLY A 129 2.51 -4.53 -8.42
CA GLY A 129 3.67 -4.46 -7.51
C GLY A 129 3.99 -3.04 -7.01
N PHE A 130 3.59 -1.99 -7.73
CA PHE A 130 3.74 -0.61 -7.26
C PHE A 130 2.83 -0.26 -6.06
N TRP A 131 1.81 -1.06 -5.80
CA TRP A 131 1.01 -0.95 -4.58
C TRP A 131 1.88 -1.13 -3.33
N ASP A 132 2.71 -2.19 -3.28
CA ASP A 132 3.58 -2.45 -2.14
C ASP A 132 4.62 -1.33 -1.95
N LEU A 133 5.16 -0.78 -3.06
CA LEU A 133 6.08 0.35 -3.00
C LEU A 133 5.39 1.61 -2.46
N ALA A 134 4.19 1.90 -2.94
CA ALA A 134 3.38 3.04 -2.53
C ALA A 134 2.96 2.95 -1.06
N ALA A 135 2.48 1.77 -0.63
CA ALA A 135 2.09 1.53 0.76
C ALA A 135 3.29 1.69 1.70
N THR A 136 4.45 1.08 1.37
CA THR A 136 5.68 1.29 2.16
C THR A 136 6.08 2.75 2.24
N SER A 137 6.00 3.48 1.12
CA SER A 137 6.33 4.90 1.07
C SER A 137 5.44 5.75 1.98
N ILE A 138 4.13 5.49 1.94
CA ILE A 138 3.16 6.19 2.80
C ILE A 138 3.42 5.91 4.28
N GLU A 139 3.53 4.64 4.64
CA GLU A 139 3.64 4.21 6.03
C GLU A 139 5.00 4.59 6.65
N ALA A 140 6.05 4.61 5.85
CA ALA A 140 7.37 5.08 6.30
C ALA A 140 7.55 6.60 6.17
N CYS A 141 6.53 7.35 5.73
CA CYS A 141 6.59 8.80 5.52
C CYS A 141 7.74 9.21 4.58
N TYR A 142 7.92 8.49 3.47
CA TYR A 142 9.00 8.74 2.53
C TYR A 142 8.87 10.11 1.85
N GLU A 143 9.99 10.82 1.81
CA GLU A 143 10.18 11.98 0.96
C GLU A 143 10.58 11.54 -0.46
N HIS A 144 10.56 12.48 -1.41
CA HIS A 144 10.90 12.22 -2.81
C HIS A 144 12.25 11.49 -2.99
N CYS A 145 13.28 11.84 -2.21
CA CYS A 145 14.59 11.17 -2.30
C CYS A 145 14.54 9.69 -1.85
N HIS A 146 13.69 9.36 -0.87
CA HIS A 146 13.48 7.98 -0.44
C HIS A 146 12.70 7.17 -1.49
N ASP A 147 11.67 7.78 -2.08
CA ASP A 147 10.91 7.19 -3.20
C ASP A 147 11.82 6.91 -4.40
N GLU A 148 12.74 7.84 -4.72
CA GLU A 148 13.71 7.66 -5.79
C GLU A 148 14.62 6.46 -5.52
N MET A 149 15.15 6.34 -4.28
CA MET A 149 15.96 5.20 -3.88
C MET A 149 15.19 3.88 -3.98
N LEU A 150 13.95 3.85 -3.49
CA LEU A 150 13.10 2.67 -3.53
C LEU A 150 12.80 2.25 -4.98
N LEU A 151 12.35 3.19 -5.82
CA LEU A 151 12.08 2.93 -7.23
C LEU A 151 13.33 2.48 -7.98
N ALA A 152 14.46 3.18 -7.81
CA ALA A 152 15.70 2.83 -8.50
C ALA A 152 16.20 1.44 -8.10
N GLY A 153 16.12 1.10 -6.79
CA GLY A 153 16.48 -0.22 -6.29
C GLY A 153 15.54 -1.33 -6.78
N TYR A 154 14.24 -1.04 -6.87
CA TYR A 154 13.24 -1.98 -7.35
C TYR A 154 13.34 -2.23 -8.86
N LEU A 155 13.47 -1.16 -9.65
CA LEU A 155 13.52 -1.20 -11.11
C LEU A 155 14.89 -1.57 -11.66
N GLU A 156 15.96 -1.52 -10.85
CA GLU A 156 17.37 -1.66 -11.25
C GLU A 156 17.79 -0.66 -12.35
N ARG A 157 17.12 0.48 -12.40
CA ARG A 157 17.41 1.63 -13.27
C ARG A 157 16.86 2.92 -12.65
N SER A 158 17.28 4.05 -13.17
CA SER A 158 16.66 5.32 -12.80
C SER A 158 15.18 5.34 -13.19
N PRO A 159 14.29 5.83 -12.32
CA PRO A 159 12.87 5.95 -12.63
C PRO A 159 12.63 7.00 -13.72
N ILE A 160 11.67 6.73 -14.60
CA ILE A 160 11.18 7.65 -15.62
C ILE A 160 9.82 8.24 -15.20
N GLN A 161 9.32 9.22 -15.93
CA GLN A 161 8.06 9.89 -15.60
C GLN A 161 6.88 8.92 -15.43
N ALA A 162 6.78 7.89 -16.25
CA ALA A 162 5.73 6.88 -16.14
C ALA A 162 5.81 6.09 -14.82
N ASP A 163 7.01 5.80 -14.30
CA ASP A 163 7.20 5.13 -13.01
C ASP A 163 6.71 6.04 -11.86
N TRP A 164 7.04 7.31 -11.91
CA TRP A 164 6.58 8.30 -10.93
C TRP A 164 5.07 8.47 -10.94
N LYS A 165 4.45 8.58 -12.12
CA LYS A 165 2.99 8.61 -12.24
C LYS A 165 2.35 7.35 -11.67
N ARG A 166 2.91 6.17 -11.96
CA ARG A 166 2.40 4.89 -11.44
C ARG A 166 2.54 4.79 -9.92
N LEU A 167 3.69 5.24 -9.35
CA LEU A 167 3.88 5.27 -7.91
C LEU A 167 2.86 6.19 -7.24
N LEU A 168 2.72 7.43 -7.74
CA LEU A 168 1.79 8.41 -7.17
C LEU A 168 0.33 7.94 -7.29
N ALA A 169 -0.05 7.33 -8.41
CA ALA A 169 -1.38 6.74 -8.57
C ALA A 169 -1.63 5.61 -7.56
N ASN A 170 -0.64 4.74 -7.32
CA ASN A 170 -0.78 3.71 -6.28
C ASN A 170 -0.85 4.31 -4.87
N LYS A 171 -0.14 5.40 -4.57
CA LYS A 171 -0.35 6.15 -3.31
C LYS A 171 -1.79 6.64 -3.16
N LEU A 172 -2.36 7.16 -4.24
CA LEU A 172 -3.78 7.55 -4.28
C LEU A 172 -4.72 6.37 -4.01
N TYR A 173 -4.47 5.22 -4.64
CA TYR A 173 -5.33 4.04 -4.48
C TYR A 173 -5.21 3.43 -3.08
N VAL A 174 -4.02 3.45 -2.47
CA VAL A 174 -3.79 3.03 -1.09
C VAL A 174 -4.63 3.89 -0.14
N ASP A 175 -4.51 5.22 -0.23
CA ASP A 175 -5.29 6.11 0.63
C ASP A 175 -6.79 6.03 0.36
N TYR A 176 -7.20 5.89 -0.90
CA TYR A 176 -8.60 5.70 -1.27
C TYR A 176 -9.22 4.45 -0.63
N LEU A 177 -8.55 3.30 -0.77
CA LEU A 177 -9.06 2.04 -0.22
C LEU A 177 -9.10 2.06 1.30
N TRP A 178 -8.00 2.49 1.94
CA TRP A 178 -7.91 2.47 3.40
C TRP A 178 -8.75 3.56 4.08
N THR A 179 -9.03 4.68 3.41
CA THR A 179 -10.06 5.64 3.86
C THR A 179 -11.43 4.98 3.96
N LEU A 180 -11.83 4.23 2.94
CA LEU A 180 -13.12 3.54 2.94
C LEU A 180 -13.17 2.40 3.96
N TRP A 181 -12.08 1.65 4.12
CA TRP A 181 -11.95 0.64 5.18
C TRP A 181 -12.15 1.27 6.57
N ALA A 182 -11.45 2.38 6.85
CA ALA A 182 -11.56 3.07 8.11
C ALA A 182 -13.00 3.59 8.37
N LYS A 183 -13.61 4.21 7.37
CA LYS A 183 -15.03 4.63 7.45
C LYS A 183 -15.95 3.46 7.74
N ALA A 184 -15.73 2.30 7.12
CA ALA A 184 -16.50 1.08 7.38
C ALA A 184 -16.29 0.53 8.81
N ARG A 185 -15.16 0.87 9.47
CA ARG A 185 -14.83 0.49 10.84
C ARG A 185 -15.38 1.45 11.90
N VAL A 186 -15.73 2.68 11.55
CA VAL A 186 -16.24 3.71 12.49
C VAL A 186 -17.37 3.19 13.39
N PRO A 187 -18.37 2.41 12.91
CA PRO A 187 -19.43 1.90 13.78
C PRO A 187 -18.96 0.97 14.90
N TYR A 188 -17.76 0.44 14.80
CA TYR A 188 -17.20 -0.54 15.74
C TYR A 188 -16.09 0.04 16.61
N ASP A 189 -15.24 0.88 16.02
CA ASP A 189 -14.01 1.38 16.65
C ASP A 189 -14.07 2.89 16.95
N GLY A 190 -15.14 3.57 16.52
CA GLY A 190 -15.45 4.95 16.89
C GLY A 190 -14.55 6.03 16.31
N GLN A 191 -14.38 7.11 17.05
CA GLN A 191 -13.71 8.33 16.61
C GLN A 191 -12.25 8.12 16.11
N PRO A 192 -11.42 7.25 16.68
CA PRO A 192 -10.08 7.02 16.15
C PRO A 192 -10.05 6.58 14.67
N MET A 193 -11.03 5.80 14.23
CA MET A 193 -11.15 5.41 12.83
C MET A 193 -11.63 6.56 11.94
N GLU A 194 -12.50 7.42 12.45
CA GLU A 194 -12.92 8.63 11.74
C GLU A 194 -11.75 9.58 11.52
N ASP A 195 -10.95 9.83 12.57
CA ASP A 195 -9.77 10.70 12.51
C ASP A 195 -8.74 10.16 11.53
N TRP A 196 -8.48 8.86 11.57
CA TRP A 196 -7.54 8.20 10.65
C TRP A 196 -8.04 8.21 9.20
N ALA A 197 -9.35 8.02 8.98
CA ALA A 197 -9.96 8.16 7.66
C ALA A 197 -9.81 9.59 7.12
N ALA A 198 -10.01 10.61 7.96
CA ALA A 198 -9.89 12.00 7.57
C ALA A 198 -8.44 12.36 7.19
N GLU A 199 -7.45 11.89 7.95
CA GLU A 199 -6.03 12.11 7.65
C GLU A 199 -5.66 11.49 6.28
N ARG A 200 -6.05 10.25 6.02
CA ARG A 200 -5.80 9.59 4.73
C ARG A 200 -6.52 10.29 3.59
N TYR A 201 -7.75 10.72 3.81
CA TYR A 201 -8.53 11.41 2.80
C TYR A 201 -7.93 12.77 2.41
N GLU A 202 -7.41 13.53 3.36
CA GLU A 202 -6.69 14.77 3.06
C GLU A 202 -5.39 14.51 2.27
N ARG A 203 -4.64 13.45 2.60
CA ARG A 203 -3.45 13.07 1.83
C ARG A 203 -3.83 12.60 0.42
N LEU A 204 -4.91 11.86 0.25
CA LEU A 204 -5.47 11.48 -1.05
C LEU A 204 -5.71 12.72 -1.92
N LYS A 205 -6.39 13.74 -1.38
CA LYS A 205 -6.66 15.00 -2.10
C LYS A 205 -5.36 15.75 -2.46
N GLY A 206 -4.41 15.80 -1.55
CA GLY A 206 -3.10 16.38 -1.82
C GLY A 206 -2.36 15.66 -2.97
N ASN A 207 -2.39 14.34 -2.97
CA ASN A 207 -1.79 13.52 -4.04
C ASN A 207 -2.53 13.70 -5.38
N ILE A 208 -3.85 13.91 -5.40
CA ILE A 208 -4.61 14.24 -6.62
C ILE A 208 -4.10 15.56 -7.25
N VAL A 209 -3.88 16.58 -6.42
CA VAL A 209 -3.33 17.86 -6.91
C VAL A 209 -1.94 17.61 -7.50
N GLN A 210 -1.06 16.92 -6.79
CA GLN A 210 0.28 16.59 -7.27
C GLN A 210 0.25 15.81 -8.59
N PHE A 211 -0.67 14.85 -8.74
CA PHE A 211 -0.80 14.06 -9.98
C PHE A 211 -1.21 14.94 -11.17
N SER A 212 -2.06 15.93 -10.94
CA SER A 212 -2.51 16.86 -12.00
C SER A 212 -1.41 17.79 -12.50
N GLU A 213 -0.33 17.95 -11.75
CA GLU A 213 0.82 18.80 -12.08
C GLU A 213 1.95 18.03 -12.83
N MET A 214 1.81 16.71 -12.98
CA MET A 214 2.78 15.82 -13.64
C MET A 214 2.50 15.64 -15.14
#